data_732c9ec479bd6972218a8d74f59adbc0
#
_entry.id   732c9ec479bd6972218a8d74f59adbc0
#
_cell.length_a   1.000
_cell.length_b   1.000
_cell.length_c   1.000
_cell.angle_alpha   90.00
_cell.angle_beta   90.00
_cell.angle_gamma   90.00
#
_symmetry.space_group_name_H-M   'P 1'
#
loop_
_entity.id
_entity.type
_entity.pdbx_description
1 polymer ?
#
loop_
_entity_poly.entity_id
_entity_poly.type
_entity_poly.pdbx_seq_one_letter_code
_entity_poly.pdbx_strand_id
1 'polypeptide(L)'
;MSNSKSTRIPRRLLVTGGAGFIGSNYVLYWCDRYPDDRVVVLDALTYAGNRRTLASLEGKENFRFVQGDICDRALVDSLLEEEDVDAIAHFAAESHVDRSILGPGAFVQTNVVGTFTLLEAFRQRWEAKGKPDSDRFHHVSTDEVYGSLSPTDPAFTETTPYSPNSPYSASKAGSDHLVRAYHHTYGLPTLLTNCSNNYGPYQFPEKLIPLMCINILLGKPLPVYGDGQNIRDWLYVKDHCSAIDAVLERGQIGETYNVGGNNEVKNI
;
A
#
# COMPACT_ATOMS: atom_id res chain seq x y z
N MET A 1 13.48 22.03 -31.60
CA MET A 1 13.72 21.57 -30.23
C MET A 1 13.23 20.12 -30.18
N SER A 2 14.13 19.14 -30.26
CA SER A 2 13.78 17.73 -30.29
C SER A 2 13.38 17.32 -28.86
N ASN A 3 12.12 16.99 -28.66
CA ASN A 3 11.67 16.27 -27.47
C ASN A 3 12.33 14.89 -27.48
N SER A 4 13.47 14.73 -26.83
CA SER A 4 13.96 13.42 -26.45
C SER A 4 12.98 12.90 -25.40
N LYS A 5 11.98 12.12 -25.82
CA LYS A 5 11.27 11.24 -24.91
C LYS A 5 12.34 10.35 -24.28
N SER A 6 12.68 10.60 -23.01
CA SER A 6 13.38 9.60 -22.21
C SER A 6 12.55 8.35 -22.30
N THR A 7 13.04 7.35 -23.02
CA THR A 7 12.37 6.04 -23.12
C THR A 7 12.54 5.39 -21.76
N ARG A 8 11.49 5.48 -20.92
CA ARG A 8 11.40 4.74 -19.67
C ARG A 8 11.53 3.24 -19.99
N ILE A 9 12.35 2.56 -19.22
CA ILE A 9 12.45 1.10 -19.32
C ILE A 9 11.18 0.50 -18.72
N PRO A 10 10.45 -0.39 -19.44
CA PRO A 10 9.29 -1.09 -18.89
C PRO A 10 9.65 -1.86 -17.62
N ARG A 11 8.78 -1.79 -16.61
CA ARG A 11 8.96 -2.49 -15.34
C ARG A 11 8.30 -3.86 -15.34
N ARG A 12 8.81 -4.71 -14.45
CA ARG A 12 8.22 -5.97 -14.04
C ARG A 12 7.80 -5.82 -12.58
N LEU A 13 6.56 -5.35 -12.40
CA LEU A 13 6.02 -4.91 -11.12
C LEU A 13 5.24 -6.03 -10.43
N LEU A 14 5.63 -6.37 -9.20
CA LEU A 14 4.83 -7.17 -8.29
C LEU A 14 4.00 -6.24 -7.39
N VAL A 15 2.67 -6.37 -7.44
CA VAL A 15 1.74 -5.66 -6.55
C VAL A 15 1.16 -6.64 -5.55
N THR A 16 1.53 -6.54 -4.29
CA THR A 16 0.93 -7.37 -3.23
C THR A 16 -0.29 -6.67 -2.64
N GLY A 17 -1.35 -7.44 -2.31
CA GLY A 17 -2.62 -6.84 -1.88
C GLY A 17 -3.38 -6.13 -3.01
N GLY A 18 -3.10 -6.51 -4.27
CA GLY A 18 -3.65 -5.85 -5.46
C GLY A 18 -5.13 -6.13 -5.73
N ALA A 19 -5.78 -7.04 -4.98
CA ALA A 19 -7.23 -7.23 -5.02
C ALA A 19 -7.97 -6.43 -3.92
N GLY A 20 -7.25 -5.77 -3.02
CA GLY A 20 -7.78 -4.85 -2.01
C GLY A 20 -8.18 -3.49 -2.61
N PHE A 21 -8.73 -2.59 -1.80
CA PHE A 21 -9.24 -1.29 -2.23
C PHE A 21 -8.17 -0.43 -2.94
N ILE A 22 -7.10 -0.07 -2.23
CA ILE A 22 -6.07 0.81 -2.79
C ILE A 22 -5.27 0.07 -3.86
N GLY A 23 -4.88 -1.18 -3.57
CA GLY A 23 -4.09 -2.01 -4.50
C GLY A 23 -4.77 -2.22 -5.85
N SER A 24 -6.09 -2.49 -5.89
CA SER A 24 -6.80 -2.66 -7.17
C SER A 24 -6.88 -1.38 -7.99
N ASN A 25 -7.12 -0.22 -7.34
CA ASN A 25 -7.07 1.07 -8.01
C ASN A 25 -5.67 1.35 -8.59
N TYR A 26 -4.62 1.01 -7.82
CA TYR A 26 -3.24 1.18 -8.28
C TYR A 26 -2.89 0.27 -9.46
N VAL A 27 -3.28 -1.01 -9.41
CA VAL A 27 -3.09 -1.94 -10.54
C VAL A 27 -3.78 -1.43 -11.80
N LEU A 28 -5.04 -1.00 -11.71
CA LEU A 28 -5.78 -0.45 -12.85
C LEU A 28 -5.12 0.82 -13.39
N TYR A 29 -4.75 1.74 -12.50
CA TYR A 29 -4.04 2.97 -12.85
C TYR A 29 -2.71 2.68 -13.55
N TRP A 30 -1.90 1.76 -13.02
CA TRP A 30 -0.59 1.42 -13.56
C TRP A 30 -0.67 0.77 -14.95
N CYS A 31 -1.57 -0.21 -15.10
CA CYS A 31 -1.77 -0.89 -16.40
C CYS A 31 -2.32 0.03 -17.49
N ASP A 32 -3.11 1.06 -17.13
CA ASP A 32 -3.58 2.07 -18.08
C ASP A 32 -2.47 3.04 -18.48
N ARG A 33 -1.67 3.47 -17.50
CA ARG A 33 -0.60 4.45 -17.71
C ARG A 33 0.64 3.85 -18.39
N TYR A 34 0.96 2.60 -18.09
CA TYR A 34 2.15 1.88 -18.56
C TYR A 34 1.78 0.54 -19.19
N PRO A 35 1.19 0.57 -20.40
CA PRO A 35 0.66 -0.65 -21.03
C PRO A 35 1.75 -1.67 -21.43
N ASP A 36 3.00 -1.25 -21.50
CA ASP A 36 4.14 -2.12 -21.84
C ASP A 36 4.77 -2.81 -20.61
N ASP A 37 4.34 -2.43 -19.40
CA ASP A 37 4.85 -3.02 -18.16
C ASP A 37 4.22 -4.37 -17.91
N ARG A 38 5.00 -5.30 -17.36
CA ARG A 38 4.51 -6.56 -16.80
C ARG A 38 4.02 -6.34 -15.38
N VAL A 39 2.77 -6.69 -15.07
CA VAL A 39 2.18 -6.56 -13.74
C VAL A 39 1.74 -7.92 -13.20
N VAL A 40 2.28 -8.30 -12.05
CA VAL A 40 1.89 -9.49 -11.30
C VAL A 40 1.22 -9.05 -10.01
N VAL A 41 0.04 -9.59 -9.73
CA VAL A 41 -0.68 -9.36 -8.47
C VAL A 41 -0.57 -10.59 -7.60
N LEU A 42 -0.10 -10.43 -6.36
CA LEU A 42 -0.16 -11.45 -5.31
C LEU A 42 -1.14 -10.99 -4.23
N ASP A 43 -2.21 -11.77 -4.01
CA ASP A 43 -3.24 -11.45 -3.02
C ASP A 43 -3.80 -12.73 -2.38
N ALA A 44 -3.94 -12.73 -1.06
CA ALA A 44 -4.46 -13.87 -0.33
C ALA A 44 -5.99 -14.02 -0.46
N LEU A 45 -6.67 -13.01 -1.00
CA LEU A 45 -8.15 -12.92 -1.11
C LEU A 45 -8.82 -13.13 0.24
N THR A 46 -8.31 -12.43 1.27
CA THR A 46 -8.97 -12.37 2.57
C THR A 46 -10.29 -11.60 2.48
N TYR A 47 -10.89 -11.22 3.59
CA TYR A 47 -12.24 -10.65 3.63
C TYR A 47 -12.46 -9.40 2.75
N ALA A 48 -11.43 -8.59 2.51
CA ALA A 48 -11.52 -7.35 1.72
C ALA A 48 -10.97 -7.48 0.29
N GLY A 49 -10.35 -8.60 -0.04
CA GLY A 49 -9.82 -8.88 -1.37
C GLY A 49 -10.92 -9.30 -2.35
N ASN A 50 -11.01 -8.63 -3.50
CA ASN A 50 -12.00 -8.95 -4.53
C ASN A 50 -11.36 -8.97 -5.93
N ARG A 51 -11.05 -10.16 -6.43
CA ARG A 51 -10.46 -10.34 -7.76
C ARG A 51 -11.29 -9.72 -8.89
N ARG A 52 -12.62 -9.63 -8.73
CA ARG A 52 -13.50 -9.06 -9.77
C ARG A 52 -13.20 -7.60 -10.09
N THR A 53 -12.58 -6.85 -9.18
CA THR A 53 -12.15 -5.47 -9.45
C THR A 53 -11.13 -5.38 -10.59
N LEU A 54 -10.40 -6.46 -10.83
CA LEU A 54 -9.37 -6.57 -11.86
C LEU A 54 -9.84 -7.31 -13.12
N ALA A 55 -11.15 -7.59 -13.26
CA ALA A 55 -11.69 -8.39 -14.38
C ALA A 55 -11.35 -7.81 -15.78
N SER A 56 -11.19 -6.49 -15.90
CA SER A 56 -10.81 -5.84 -17.17
C SER A 56 -9.37 -6.13 -17.62
N LEU A 57 -8.56 -6.69 -16.74
CA LEU A 57 -7.17 -7.07 -17.02
C LEU A 57 -7.01 -8.58 -17.29
N GLU A 58 -8.03 -9.37 -17.01
CA GLU A 58 -7.98 -10.83 -17.25
C GLU A 58 -7.77 -11.12 -18.73
N GLY A 59 -6.85 -12.03 -19.02
CA GLY A 59 -6.48 -12.43 -20.38
C GLY A 59 -5.49 -11.50 -21.09
N LYS A 60 -5.05 -10.40 -20.48
CA LYS A 60 -3.96 -9.59 -21.03
C LYS A 60 -2.62 -10.30 -20.81
N GLU A 61 -1.77 -10.33 -21.84
CA GLU A 61 -0.48 -11.02 -21.80
C GLU A 61 0.47 -10.46 -20.74
N ASN A 62 0.38 -9.16 -20.48
CA ASN A 62 1.22 -8.44 -19.51
C ASN A 62 0.66 -8.42 -18.09
N PHE A 63 -0.44 -9.14 -17.80
CA PHE A 63 -1.06 -9.21 -16.48
C PHE A 63 -1.15 -10.65 -15.98
N ARG A 64 -0.79 -10.88 -14.71
CA ARG A 64 -0.96 -12.17 -14.03
C ARG A 64 -1.50 -11.95 -12.63
N PHE A 65 -2.53 -12.71 -12.26
CA PHE A 65 -3.03 -12.77 -10.89
C PHE A 65 -2.65 -14.10 -10.24
N VAL A 66 -2.08 -14.02 -9.04
CA VAL A 66 -1.71 -15.17 -8.21
C VAL A 66 -2.40 -15.05 -6.86
N GLN A 67 -3.17 -16.07 -6.50
CA GLN A 67 -3.71 -16.15 -5.13
C GLN A 67 -2.69 -16.81 -4.22
N GLY A 68 -2.29 -16.10 -3.16
CA GLY A 68 -1.33 -16.60 -2.18
C GLY A 68 -1.02 -15.60 -1.08
N ASP A 69 -0.35 -16.09 -0.04
CA ASP A 69 0.05 -15.32 1.12
C ASP A 69 1.47 -14.79 0.96
N ILE A 70 1.69 -13.52 1.31
CA ILE A 70 3.04 -12.91 1.33
C ILE A 70 3.96 -13.55 2.38
N CYS A 71 3.41 -14.27 3.35
CA CYS A 71 4.18 -15.04 4.33
C CYS A 71 4.73 -16.36 3.75
N ASP A 72 4.21 -16.81 2.60
CA ASP A 72 4.74 -18.00 1.90
C ASP A 72 6.02 -17.65 1.15
N ARG A 73 7.16 -17.89 1.81
CA ARG A 73 8.46 -17.57 1.27
C ARG A 73 8.75 -18.28 -0.05
N ALA A 74 8.38 -19.52 -0.19
CA ALA A 74 8.65 -20.29 -1.41
C ALA A 74 7.87 -19.75 -2.60
N LEU A 75 6.60 -19.38 -2.38
CA LEU A 75 5.78 -18.72 -3.39
C LEU A 75 6.37 -17.36 -3.81
N VAL A 76 6.77 -16.54 -2.84
CA VAL A 76 7.36 -15.22 -3.11
C VAL A 76 8.66 -15.35 -3.90
N ASP A 77 9.57 -16.24 -3.50
CA ASP A 77 10.82 -16.49 -4.22
C ASP A 77 10.56 -16.92 -5.67
N SER A 78 9.64 -17.89 -5.89
CA SER A 78 9.24 -18.36 -7.22
C SER A 78 8.72 -17.22 -8.10
N LEU A 79 7.82 -16.38 -7.56
CA LEU A 79 7.26 -15.25 -8.31
C LEU A 79 8.31 -14.22 -8.69
N LEU A 80 9.19 -13.86 -7.76
CA LEU A 80 10.25 -12.90 -8.03
C LEU A 80 11.17 -13.41 -9.14
N GLU A 81 11.47 -14.71 -9.18
CA GLU A 81 12.34 -15.33 -10.19
C GLU A 81 11.63 -15.51 -11.53
N GLU A 82 10.47 -16.16 -11.55
CA GLU A 82 9.71 -16.47 -12.78
C GLU A 82 9.35 -15.22 -13.58
N GLU A 83 8.95 -14.16 -12.88
CA GLU A 83 8.50 -12.90 -13.50
C GLU A 83 9.63 -11.88 -13.63
N ASP A 84 10.86 -12.25 -13.21
CA ASP A 84 12.05 -11.37 -13.19
C ASP A 84 11.74 -9.98 -12.59
N VAL A 85 11.03 -9.96 -11.45
CA VAL A 85 10.54 -8.74 -10.79
C VAL A 85 11.67 -7.76 -10.51
N ASP A 86 11.49 -6.51 -10.90
CA ASP A 86 12.41 -5.39 -10.64
C ASP A 86 11.82 -4.34 -9.68
N ALA A 87 10.49 -4.36 -9.50
CA ALA A 87 9.83 -3.47 -8.55
C ALA A 87 8.73 -4.18 -7.77
N ILE A 88 8.60 -3.83 -6.49
CA ILE A 88 7.48 -4.25 -5.63
C ILE A 88 6.73 -3.02 -5.16
N ALA A 89 5.39 -3.01 -5.33
CA ALA A 89 4.47 -2.10 -4.67
C ALA A 89 3.68 -2.90 -3.63
N HIS A 90 4.01 -2.70 -2.35
CA HIS A 90 3.53 -3.54 -1.26
C HIS A 90 2.34 -2.91 -0.54
N PHE A 91 1.12 -3.39 -0.87
CA PHE A 91 -0.15 -2.98 -0.23
C PHE A 91 -0.73 -4.05 0.70
N ALA A 92 -0.28 -5.30 0.60
CA ALA A 92 -0.84 -6.38 1.40
C ALA A 92 -0.68 -6.12 2.89
N ALA A 93 -1.81 -6.00 3.60
CA ALA A 93 -1.85 -5.74 5.02
C ALA A 93 -3.22 -6.12 5.60
N GLU A 94 -3.25 -6.56 6.85
CA GLU A 94 -4.44 -6.46 7.68
C GLU A 94 -4.60 -4.99 8.12
N SER A 95 -5.80 -4.39 7.93
CA SER A 95 -5.97 -2.92 8.03
C SER A 95 -7.18 -2.44 8.84
N HIS A 96 -7.94 -3.34 9.48
CA HIS A 96 -9.12 -2.94 10.25
C HIS A 96 -8.78 -2.81 11.74
N VAL A 97 -8.80 -1.57 12.26
CA VAL A 97 -8.40 -1.26 13.64
C VAL A 97 -9.17 -2.10 14.67
N ASP A 98 -10.52 -2.16 14.61
CA ASP A 98 -11.31 -2.92 15.58
C ASP A 98 -10.97 -4.43 15.56
N ARG A 99 -10.73 -4.99 14.36
CA ARG A 99 -10.26 -6.38 14.24
C ARG A 99 -8.89 -6.58 14.86
N SER A 100 -8.01 -5.58 14.81
CA SER A 100 -6.70 -5.66 15.43
C SER A 100 -6.77 -5.73 16.97
N ILE A 101 -7.80 -5.12 17.55
CA ILE A 101 -8.06 -5.20 19.00
C ILE A 101 -8.53 -6.59 19.40
N LEU A 102 -9.38 -7.21 18.57
CA LEU A 102 -9.95 -8.55 18.84
C LEU A 102 -8.98 -9.68 18.55
N GLY A 103 -8.10 -9.53 17.54
CA GLY A 103 -7.19 -10.58 17.09
C GLY A 103 -5.86 -10.01 16.55
N PRO A 104 -4.99 -9.46 17.41
CA PRO A 104 -3.77 -8.77 16.98
C PRO A 104 -2.74 -9.67 16.27
N GLY A 105 -2.79 -10.99 16.53
CA GLY A 105 -1.83 -11.94 15.96
C GLY A 105 -1.80 -11.96 14.43
N ALA A 106 -2.96 -11.85 13.76
CA ALA A 106 -3.04 -11.78 12.31
C ALA A 106 -2.33 -10.53 11.75
N PHE A 107 -2.41 -9.40 12.46
CA PHE A 107 -1.75 -8.15 12.08
C PHE A 107 -0.23 -8.25 12.19
N VAL A 108 0.27 -8.87 13.26
CA VAL A 108 1.71 -9.13 13.40
C VAL A 108 2.18 -10.09 12.29
N GLN A 109 1.44 -11.16 12.05
CA GLN A 109 1.80 -12.14 11.03
C GLN A 109 1.84 -11.50 9.64
N THR A 110 0.76 -10.85 9.21
CA THR A 110 0.68 -10.28 7.86
C THR A 110 1.57 -9.04 7.72
N ASN A 111 1.41 -8.06 8.62
CA ASN A 111 2.05 -6.76 8.42
C ASN A 111 3.55 -6.78 8.75
N VAL A 112 3.98 -7.54 9.75
CA VAL A 112 5.39 -7.59 10.15
C VAL A 112 6.11 -8.77 9.49
N VAL A 113 5.62 -10.00 9.70
CA VAL A 113 6.30 -11.19 9.17
C VAL A 113 6.18 -11.26 7.65
N GLY A 114 5.00 -10.93 7.09
CA GLY A 114 4.82 -10.87 5.62
C GLY A 114 5.71 -9.81 4.96
N THR A 115 5.82 -8.61 5.53
CA THR A 115 6.75 -7.58 5.03
C THR A 115 8.21 -8.04 5.14
N PHE A 116 8.60 -8.65 6.26
CA PHE A 116 9.93 -9.25 6.40
C PHE A 116 10.21 -10.31 5.32
N THR A 117 9.25 -11.19 5.05
CA THR A 117 9.39 -12.24 4.02
C THR A 117 9.64 -11.64 2.64
N LEU A 118 8.87 -10.61 2.26
CA LEU A 118 9.04 -9.90 0.99
C LEU A 118 10.41 -9.20 0.91
N LEU A 119 10.79 -8.48 1.97
CA LEU A 119 12.08 -7.77 2.03
C LEU A 119 13.25 -8.73 1.87
N GLU A 120 13.22 -9.86 2.57
CA GLU A 120 14.30 -10.85 2.53
C GLU A 120 14.40 -11.56 1.18
N ALA A 121 13.25 -11.91 0.57
CA ALA A 121 13.21 -12.49 -0.76
C ALA A 121 13.73 -11.50 -1.82
N PHE A 122 13.25 -10.25 -1.78
CA PHE A 122 13.67 -9.22 -2.72
C PHE A 122 15.16 -8.87 -2.55
N ARG A 123 15.66 -8.76 -1.30
CA ARG A 123 17.07 -8.51 -1.01
C ARG A 123 17.97 -9.58 -1.61
N GLN A 124 17.67 -10.88 -1.36
CA GLN A 124 18.49 -11.98 -1.88
C GLN A 124 18.54 -12.00 -3.40
N ARG A 125 17.39 -11.77 -4.05
CA ARG A 125 17.33 -11.67 -5.50
C ARG A 125 18.09 -10.45 -6.02
N TRP A 126 17.90 -9.28 -5.42
CA TRP A 126 18.60 -8.05 -5.80
C TRP A 126 20.13 -8.21 -5.68
N GLU A 127 20.61 -8.85 -4.61
CA GLU A 127 22.03 -9.17 -4.45
C GLU A 127 22.52 -10.15 -5.52
N ALA A 128 21.75 -11.21 -5.82
CA ALA A 128 22.08 -12.18 -6.86
C ALA A 128 22.14 -11.57 -8.26
N LYS A 129 21.33 -10.54 -8.53
CA LYS A 129 21.34 -9.75 -9.79
C LYS A 129 22.47 -8.72 -9.86
N GLY A 130 23.33 -8.62 -8.85
CA GLY A 130 24.42 -7.63 -8.79
C GLY A 130 24.00 -6.25 -8.34
N LYS A 131 22.91 -6.14 -7.59
CA LYS A 131 22.40 -4.90 -6.96
C LYS A 131 22.05 -3.80 -7.97
N PRO A 132 21.13 -4.05 -8.93
CA PRO A 132 20.78 -3.05 -9.92
C PRO A 132 20.15 -1.80 -9.29
N ASP A 133 20.60 -0.63 -9.72
CA ASP A 133 20.11 0.66 -9.23
C ASP A 133 18.68 0.99 -9.68
N SER A 134 18.16 0.23 -10.66
CA SER A 134 16.79 0.37 -11.17
C SER A 134 15.73 -0.27 -10.29
N ASP A 135 16.10 -1.27 -9.48
CA ASP A 135 15.15 -2.05 -8.69
C ASP A 135 14.56 -1.19 -7.55
N ARG A 136 13.31 -1.48 -7.16
CA ARG A 136 12.58 -0.71 -6.14
C ARG A 136 11.73 -1.61 -5.25
N PHE A 137 11.77 -1.33 -3.95
CA PHE A 137 10.81 -1.87 -2.98
C PHE A 137 10.03 -0.72 -2.37
N HIS A 138 8.78 -0.54 -2.77
CA HIS A 138 7.92 0.51 -2.24
C HIS A 138 6.91 -0.08 -1.25
N HIS A 139 7.00 0.35 0.01
CA HIS A 139 6.08 -0.01 1.09
C HIS A 139 5.02 1.07 1.29
N VAL A 140 3.75 0.69 1.18
CA VAL A 140 2.62 1.59 1.43
C VAL A 140 2.15 1.42 2.87
N SER A 141 2.28 2.47 3.67
CA SER A 141 1.92 2.52 5.08
C SER A 141 0.81 3.54 5.35
N THR A 142 0.69 4.01 6.57
CA THR A 142 -0.41 4.86 7.05
C THR A 142 0.11 5.96 7.98
N ASP A 143 -0.54 7.10 8.01
CA ASP A 143 -0.29 8.19 8.96
C ASP A 143 -0.63 7.80 10.42
N GLU A 144 -1.40 6.72 10.62
CA GLU A 144 -1.71 6.21 11.97
C GLU A 144 -0.47 5.76 12.76
N VAL A 145 0.68 5.56 12.10
CA VAL A 145 1.97 5.26 12.76
C VAL A 145 2.47 6.45 13.59
N TYR A 146 2.06 7.68 13.27
CA TYR A 146 2.44 8.88 14.01
C TYR A 146 1.62 9.09 15.29
N GLY A 147 0.46 8.43 15.41
CA GLY A 147 -0.41 8.51 16.57
C GLY A 147 -1.60 9.45 16.39
N SER A 148 -1.84 10.32 17.37
CA SER A 148 -2.98 11.24 17.38
C SER A 148 -2.52 12.68 17.57
N LEU A 149 -3.23 13.61 16.94
CA LEU A 149 -3.03 15.06 17.11
C LEU A 149 -4.12 15.64 18.00
N SER A 150 -3.74 16.62 18.81
CA SER A 150 -4.71 17.56 19.41
C SER A 150 -5.16 18.59 18.36
N PRO A 151 -6.28 19.32 18.59
CA PRO A 151 -6.76 20.32 17.63
C PRO A 151 -5.78 21.48 17.35
N THR A 152 -4.75 21.63 18.18
CA THR A 152 -3.75 22.70 18.10
C THR A 152 -2.38 22.24 17.64
N ASP A 153 -2.19 20.92 17.47
CA ASP A 153 -0.92 20.38 17.01
C ASP A 153 -0.74 20.64 15.50
N PRO A 154 0.50 20.84 15.05
CA PRO A 154 0.77 20.91 13.62
C PRO A 154 0.53 19.56 12.94
N ALA A 155 0.27 19.57 11.64
CA ALA A 155 0.17 18.35 10.84
C ALA A 155 1.44 17.49 10.96
N PHE A 156 1.29 16.17 10.80
CA PHE A 156 2.41 15.24 10.74
C PHE A 156 3.36 15.56 9.58
N THR A 157 4.63 15.38 9.84
CA THR A 157 5.71 15.45 8.84
C THR A 157 6.46 14.13 8.83
N GLU A 158 7.29 13.89 7.83
CA GLU A 158 8.13 12.69 7.72
C GLU A 158 9.15 12.56 8.86
N THR A 159 9.41 13.66 9.58
CA THR A 159 10.29 13.68 10.77
C THR A 159 9.55 13.54 12.09
N THR A 160 8.22 13.47 12.07
CA THR A 160 7.42 13.25 13.28
C THR A 160 7.74 11.86 13.87
N PRO A 161 8.07 11.75 15.16
CA PRO A 161 8.29 10.45 15.79
C PRO A 161 7.05 9.56 15.75
N TYR A 162 7.24 8.27 15.50
CA TYR A 162 6.17 7.29 15.55
C TYR A 162 5.65 7.08 16.97
N SER A 163 4.32 7.11 17.13
CA SER A 163 3.61 6.90 18.40
C SER A 163 2.30 6.15 18.18
N PRO A 164 2.34 4.92 17.63
CA PRO A 164 1.14 4.18 17.24
C PRO A 164 0.28 3.81 18.44
N ASN A 165 -1.06 3.95 18.33
CA ASN A 165 -2.01 3.79 19.44
C ASN A 165 -2.90 2.53 19.31
N SER A 166 -2.75 1.72 18.26
CA SER A 166 -3.50 0.48 18.06
C SER A 166 -2.58 -0.67 17.66
N PRO A 167 -3.00 -1.95 17.84
CA PRO A 167 -2.22 -3.08 17.33
C PRO A 167 -1.99 -3.02 15.81
N TYR A 168 -2.96 -2.50 15.06
CA TYR A 168 -2.80 -2.24 13.62
C TYR A 168 -1.68 -1.24 13.36
N SER A 169 -1.78 -0.02 13.91
CA SER A 169 -0.78 1.01 13.66
C SER A 169 0.61 0.63 14.19
N ALA A 170 0.67 -0.12 15.33
CA ALA A 170 1.92 -0.66 15.86
C ALA A 170 2.55 -1.70 14.91
N SER A 171 1.74 -2.57 14.29
CA SER A 171 2.23 -3.54 13.31
C SER A 171 2.73 -2.86 12.03
N LYS A 172 2.06 -1.77 11.57
CA LYS A 172 2.52 -0.96 10.44
C LYS A 172 3.81 -0.22 10.77
N ALA A 173 3.91 0.41 11.95
CA ALA A 173 5.15 1.03 12.41
C ALA A 173 6.31 0.02 12.47
N GLY A 174 6.05 -1.21 12.92
CA GLY A 174 7.03 -2.30 12.92
C GLY A 174 7.53 -2.65 11.51
N SER A 175 6.62 -2.74 10.53
CA SER A 175 7.01 -2.98 9.13
C SER A 175 7.76 -1.80 8.52
N ASP A 176 7.36 -0.57 8.81
CA ASP A 176 8.06 0.64 8.35
C ASP A 176 9.52 0.66 8.85
N HIS A 177 9.72 0.31 10.13
CA HIS A 177 11.07 0.21 10.70
C HIS A 177 11.90 -0.91 10.07
N LEU A 178 11.30 -2.04 9.69
CA LEU A 178 11.99 -3.09 8.92
C LEU A 178 12.41 -2.57 7.55
N VAL A 179 11.52 -1.93 6.80
CA VAL A 179 11.82 -1.35 5.48
C VAL A 179 13.00 -0.37 5.57
N ARG A 180 12.95 0.55 6.54
CA ARG A 180 14.03 1.49 6.82
C ARG A 180 15.34 0.77 7.20
N ALA A 181 15.28 -0.23 8.07
CA ALA A 181 16.47 -0.99 8.51
C ALA A 181 17.13 -1.73 7.35
N TYR A 182 16.35 -2.30 6.41
CA TYR A 182 16.90 -2.97 5.22
C TYR A 182 17.63 -2.01 4.29
N HIS A 183 17.14 -0.78 4.16
CA HIS A 183 17.90 0.26 3.44
C HIS A 183 19.23 0.57 4.15
N HIS A 184 19.18 0.93 5.43
CA HIS A 184 20.37 1.36 6.17
C HIS A 184 21.41 0.26 6.34
N THR A 185 20.98 -1.00 6.49
CA THR A 185 21.88 -2.12 6.75
C THR A 185 22.45 -2.73 5.48
N TYR A 186 21.60 -2.89 4.45
CA TYR A 186 21.96 -3.64 3.24
C TYR A 186 22.06 -2.76 2.00
N GLY A 187 21.63 -1.50 2.07
CA GLY A 187 21.55 -0.60 0.93
C GLY A 187 20.37 -0.95 -0.01
N LEU A 188 19.39 -1.73 0.48
CA LEU A 188 18.26 -2.12 -0.36
C LEU A 188 17.50 -0.88 -0.86
N PRO A 189 17.12 -0.81 -2.16
CA PRO A 189 16.47 0.37 -2.74
C PRO A 189 15.00 0.47 -2.33
N THR A 190 14.77 0.84 -1.06
CA THR A 190 13.44 0.95 -0.47
C THR A 190 12.88 2.37 -0.57
N LEU A 191 11.56 2.46 -0.64
CA LEU A 191 10.75 3.67 -0.58
C LEU A 191 9.59 3.41 0.36
N LEU A 192 9.12 4.42 1.08
CA LEU A 192 8.01 4.31 2.01
C LEU A 192 7.04 5.48 1.83
N THR A 193 5.74 5.20 1.85
CA THR A 193 4.69 6.22 1.88
C THR A 193 3.75 6.00 3.06
N ASN A 194 3.46 7.08 3.81
CA ASN A 194 2.44 7.12 4.85
C ASN A 194 1.24 7.92 4.32
N CYS A 195 0.11 7.26 4.09
CA CYS A 195 -1.06 7.93 3.55
C CYS A 195 -2.11 8.23 4.64
N SER A 196 -2.86 9.31 4.41
CA SER A 196 -4.06 9.63 5.17
C SER A 196 -5.26 8.74 4.77
N ASN A 197 -6.46 9.05 5.28
CA ASN A 197 -7.65 8.23 5.03
C ASN A 197 -8.07 8.26 3.56
N ASN A 198 -7.98 7.12 2.90
CA ASN A 198 -8.38 6.99 1.50
C ASN A 198 -9.89 6.79 1.35
N TYR A 199 -10.45 7.33 0.25
CA TYR A 199 -11.81 7.06 -0.21
C TYR A 199 -11.88 6.91 -1.73
N GLY A 200 -12.90 6.22 -2.23
CA GLY A 200 -13.13 6.09 -3.68
C GLY A 200 -13.68 4.74 -4.12
N PRO A 201 -13.65 4.45 -5.44
CA PRO A 201 -14.15 3.21 -6.02
C PRO A 201 -13.53 1.97 -5.38
N TYR A 202 -14.32 0.92 -5.23
CA TYR A 202 -13.93 -0.39 -4.66
C TYR A 202 -13.60 -0.39 -3.17
N GLN A 203 -13.83 0.71 -2.43
CA GLN A 203 -13.66 0.72 -0.99
C GLN A 203 -14.63 -0.25 -0.33
N PHE A 204 -14.11 -1.09 0.59
CA PHE A 204 -14.91 -2.11 1.25
C PHE A 204 -16.02 -1.48 2.13
N PRO A 205 -17.25 -2.00 2.09
CA PRO A 205 -18.43 -1.34 2.65
C PRO A 205 -18.51 -1.29 4.18
N GLU A 206 -17.52 -1.81 4.90
CA GLU A 206 -17.40 -1.62 6.35
C GLU A 206 -16.77 -0.26 6.74
N LYS A 207 -16.14 0.43 5.80
CA LYS A 207 -15.49 1.73 6.02
C LYS A 207 -16.51 2.87 5.99
N LEU A 208 -16.19 3.98 6.67
CA LEU A 208 -17.13 5.08 6.94
C LEU A 208 -17.90 5.54 5.70
N ILE A 209 -17.20 6.00 4.67
CA ILE A 209 -17.86 6.61 3.49
C ILE A 209 -18.76 5.62 2.75
N PRO A 210 -18.31 4.41 2.32
CA PRO A 210 -19.19 3.49 1.63
C PRO A 210 -20.32 2.95 2.52
N LEU A 211 -20.09 2.78 3.82
CA LEU A 211 -21.14 2.38 4.76
C LEU A 211 -22.27 3.45 4.84
N MET A 212 -21.88 4.73 4.96
CA MET A 212 -22.84 5.84 4.98
C MET A 212 -23.63 5.91 3.67
N CYS A 213 -22.97 5.80 2.52
CA CYS A 213 -23.63 5.78 1.20
C CYS A 213 -24.65 4.65 1.09
N ILE A 214 -24.29 3.43 1.50
CA ILE A 214 -25.19 2.27 1.47
C ILE A 214 -26.38 2.47 2.41
N ASN A 215 -26.13 2.96 3.64
CA ASN A 215 -27.22 3.19 4.59
C ASN A 215 -28.20 4.27 4.10
N ILE A 216 -27.71 5.36 3.49
CA ILE A 216 -28.57 6.37 2.87
C ILE A 216 -29.46 5.75 1.79
N LEU A 217 -28.88 4.98 0.87
CA LEU A 217 -29.60 4.33 -0.22
C LEU A 217 -30.66 3.33 0.29
N LEU A 218 -30.40 2.69 1.44
CA LEU A 218 -31.31 1.72 2.04
C LEU A 218 -32.29 2.34 3.07
N GLY A 219 -32.26 3.66 3.27
CA GLY A 219 -33.07 4.36 4.28
C GLY A 219 -32.75 3.94 5.72
N LYS A 220 -31.51 3.49 5.99
CA LYS A 220 -31.05 3.07 7.32
C LYS A 220 -30.43 4.23 8.09
N PRO A 221 -30.44 4.19 9.44
CA PRO A 221 -29.74 5.16 10.27
C PRO A 221 -28.24 5.22 9.94
N LEU A 222 -27.66 6.41 10.01
CA LEU A 222 -26.22 6.63 9.85
C LEU A 222 -25.53 6.46 11.20
N PRO A 223 -24.63 5.48 11.37
CA PRO A 223 -23.92 5.31 12.63
C PRO A 223 -22.88 6.42 12.81
N VAL A 224 -22.91 7.10 13.95
CA VAL A 224 -21.93 8.11 14.35
C VAL A 224 -21.11 7.53 15.51
N TYR A 225 -19.79 7.49 15.36
CA TYR A 225 -18.88 7.06 16.42
C TYR A 225 -18.61 8.23 17.38
N GLY A 226 -18.82 8.00 18.68
CA GLY A 226 -18.66 9.02 19.70
C GLY A 226 -19.60 10.20 19.46
N ASP A 227 -19.05 11.41 19.49
CA ASP A 227 -19.75 12.68 19.21
C ASP A 227 -19.61 13.15 17.74
N GLY A 228 -18.95 12.37 16.92
CA GLY A 228 -18.70 12.69 15.50
C GLY A 228 -17.67 13.80 15.25
N GLN A 229 -17.04 14.34 16.27
CA GLN A 229 -16.07 15.45 16.13
C GLN A 229 -14.68 15.01 15.66
N ASN A 230 -14.47 13.70 15.47
CA ASN A 230 -13.20 13.20 14.92
C ASN A 230 -12.90 13.84 13.57
N ILE A 231 -11.72 14.43 13.45
CA ILE A 231 -11.21 15.01 12.21
C ILE A 231 -10.44 13.96 11.44
N ARG A 232 -10.61 13.93 10.12
CA ARG A 232 -9.86 13.07 9.21
C ARG A 232 -9.45 13.87 7.99
N ASP A 233 -8.22 13.67 7.54
CA ASP A 233 -7.78 14.08 6.21
C ASP A 233 -8.21 13.02 5.19
N TRP A 234 -8.94 13.45 4.15
CA TRP A 234 -9.50 12.56 3.15
C TRP A 234 -8.77 12.67 1.81
N LEU A 235 -8.13 11.57 1.41
CA LEU A 235 -7.36 11.43 0.19
C LEU A 235 -8.12 10.60 -0.83
N TYR A 236 -8.37 11.16 -2.02
CA TYR A 236 -8.98 10.39 -3.10
C TYR A 236 -8.03 9.32 -3.62
N VAL A 237 -8.51 8.09 -3.77
CA VAL A 237 -7.66 6.92 -4.05
C VAL A 237 -6.85 7.05 -5.35
N LYS A 238 -7.36 7.73 -6.38
CA LYS A 238 -6.60 7.94 -7.63
C LYS A 238 -5.47 8.96 -7.47
N ASP A 239 -5.65 9.95 -6.61
CA ASP A 239 -4.58 10.89 -6.27
C ASP A 239 -3.49 10.17 -5.48
N HIS A 240 -3.87 9.27 -4.57
CA HIS A 240 -2.93 8.38 -3.90
C HIS A 240 -2.18 7.49 -4.88
N CYS A 241 -2.86 6.86 -5.86
CA CYS A 241 -2.20 6.07 -6.90
C CYS A 241 -1.17 6.88 -7.68
N SER A 242 -1.48 8.13 -8.02
CA SER A 242 -0.55 9.02 -8.72
C SER A 242 0.64 9.43 -7.87
N ALA A 243 0.45 9.60 -6.56
CA ALA A 243 1.54 9.88 -5.61
C ALA A 243 2.46 8.67 -5.45
N ILE A 244 1.91 7.46 -5.33
CA ILE A 244 2.69 6.21 -5.28
C ILE A 244 3.53 6.03 -6.54
N ASP A 245 2.93 6.26 -7.73
CA ASP A 245 3.65 6.24 -9.01
C ASP A 245 4.80 7.25 -9.01
N ALA A 246 4.54 8.49 -8.57
CA ALA A 246 5.56 9.53 -8.49
C ALA A 246 6.72 9.15 -7.56
N VAL A 247 6.42 8.54 -6.41
CA VAL A 247 7.43 8.09 -5.45
C VAL A 247 8.21 6.88 -6.00
N LEU A 248 7.53 5.90 -6.60
CA LEU A 248 8.20 4.72 -7.17
C LEU A 248 9.17 5.09 -8.30
N GLU A 249 8.77 6.04 -9.17
CA GLU A 249 9.56 6.42 -10.35
C GLU A 249 10.62 7.49 -10.05
N ARG A 250 10.41 8.35 -9.06
CA ARG A 250 11.22 9.56 -8.84
C ARG A 250 11.62 9.79 -7.39
N GLY A 251 11.13 8.98 -6.45
CA GLY A 251 11.45 9.12 -5.05
C GLY A 251 12.93 8.88 -4.77
N GLN A 252 13.46 9.59 -3.79
CA GLN A 252 14.80 9.37 -3.27
C GLN A 252 14.82 8.07 -2.46
N ILE A 253 15.72 7.17 -2.80
CA ILE A 253 15.86 5.86 -2.16
C ILE A 253 16.18 6.03 -0.66
N GLY A 254 15.49 5.24 0.16
CA GLY A 254 15.62 5.26 1.63
C GLY A 254 14.70 6.26 2.32
N GLU A 255 14.01 7.14 1.57
CA GLU A 255 13.17 8.19 2.14
C GLU A 255 11.71 7.75 2.35
N THR A 256 11.07 8.46 3.27
CA THR A 256 9.64 8.36 3.58
C THR A 256 8.92 9.59 3.03
N TYR A 257 7.69 9.39 2.54
CA TYR A 257 6.85 10.45 1.99
C TYR A 257 5.46 10.39 2.61
N ASN A 258 4.99 11.49 3.16
CA ASN A 258 3.60 11.62 3.58
C ASN A 258 2.71 11.97 2.38
N VAL A 259 1.59 11.26 2.25
CA VAL A 259 0.62 11.47 1.17
C VAL A 259 -0.74 11.75 1.78
N GLY A 260 -1.12 13.01 1.82
CA GLY A 260 -2.39 13.49 2.36
C GLY A 260 -3.25 14.21 1.31
N GLY A 261 -4.53 14.36 1.63
CA GLY A 261 -5.48 15.11 0.82
C GLY A 261 -5.43 16.62 1.06
N ASN A 262 -4.83 17.04 2.18
CA ASN A 262 -4.88 18.40 2.70
C ASN A 262 -6.35 18.92 2.77
N ASN A 263 -7.22 18.03 3.23
CA ASN A 263 -8.67 18.21 3.27
C ASN A 263 -9.24 17.60 4.56
N GLU A 264 -8.92 18.26 5.68
CA GLU A 264 -9.34 17.83 7.02
C GLU A 264 -10.80 18.23 7.25
N VAL A 265 -11.65 17.25 7.50
CA VAL A 265 -13.06 17.47 7.83
C VAL A 265 -13.48 16.63 9.03
N LYS A 266 -14.47 17.13 9.76
CA LYS A 266 -15.13 16.37 10.83
C LYS A 266 -16.04 15.31 10.24
N ASN A 267 -16.28 14.23 11.00
CA ASN A 267 -17.16 13.14 10.56
C ASN A 267 -18.65 13.54 10.55
N ILE A 268 -19.03 14.69 11.14
CA ILE A 268 -20.37 15.30 11.09
C ILE A 268 -20.28 16.81 10.83
#